data_48749f5676c0343de614c71c77691034
#
_entry.id   48749f5676c0343de614c71c77691034
#
_cell.length_a   1.000
_cell.length_b   1.000
_cell.length_c   1.000
_cell.angle_alpha   90.00
_cell.angle_beta   90.00
_cell.angle_gamma   90.00
#
_symmetry.space_group_name_H-M   'P 1'
#
loop_
_entity.id
_entity.type
_entity.pdbx_description
1 polymer ?
#
loop_
_entity_poly.entity_id
_entity_poly.type
_entity_poly.pdbx_seq_one_letter_code
_entity_poly.pdbx_strand_id
1 'polypeptide(L)'
;MVLAFYGIRASERLLVKLSDCKPIWHPEGTSAKGIVRAAKHFGLQARIVDRTDIATLRRLVRDGIPPIINWFSVDDGHYSVVVDVTQKHVVLRDPERPGRVRLTHKVFQRVWFDFRAGKLSPQALIVRRAIVVRR
;
A
#
# COMPACT_ATOMS: atom_id res chain seq x y z
N MET A 1 -3.80 -9.77 -2.94
CA MET A 1 -3.08 -10.04 -1.67
C MET A 1 -3.96 -9.76 -0.46
N VAL A 2 -4.33 -8.53 -0.12
CA VAL A 2 -5.10 -8.21 1.11
C VAL A 2 -6.49 -8.87 1.11
N LEU A 3 -7.23 -8.86 0.00
CA LEU A 3 -8.52 -9.58 -0.09
C LEU A 3 -8.35 -11.09 0.15
N ALA A 4 -7.32 -11.69 -0.46
CA ALA A 4 -7.03 -13.10 -0.26
C ALA A 4 -6.65 -13.43 1.20
N PHE A 5 -5.98 -12.52 1.89
CA PHE A 5 -5.71 -12.64 3.34
C PHE A 5 -7.02 -12.75 4.13
N TYR A 6 -8.06 -12.04 3.74
CA TYR A 6 -9.40 -12.11 4.34
C TYR A 6 -10.29 -13.22 3.75
N GLY A 7 -9.72 -14.12 2.93
CA GLY A 7 -10.47 -15.22 2.30
C GLY A 7 -11.39 -14.80 1.16
N ILE A 8 -11.23 -13.58 0.65
CA ILE A 8 -12.05 -13.02 -0.43
C ILE A 8 -11.36 -13.28 -1.77
N ARG A 9 -12.05 -13.97 -2.69
CA ARG A 9 -11.60 -14.16 -4.07
C ARG A 9 -12.16 -13.06 -4.96
N ALA A 10 -11.31 -12.40 -5.72
CA ALA A 10 -11.67 -11.39 -6.69
C ALA A 10 -10.76 -11.51 -7.90
N SER A 11 -11.31 -11.34 -9.10
CA SER A 11 -10.52 -11.30 -10.32
C SER A 11 -9.78 -9.96 -10.42
N GLU A 12 -8.61 -9.97 -11.02
CA GLU A 12 -7.84 -8.73 -11.29
C GLU A 12 -8.66 -7.74 -12.11
N ARG A 13 -9.35 -8.21 -13.15
CA ARG A 13 -10.23 -7.38 -13.99
C ARG A 13 -11.29 -6.62 -13.17
N LEU A 14 -11.91 -7.29 -12.18
CA LEU A 14 -12.88 -6.65 -11.30
C LEU A 14 -12.20 -5.60 -10.41
N LEU A 15 -11.02 -5.91 -9.86
CA LEU A 15 -10.27 -4.97 -9.02
C LEU A 15 -9.82 -3.73 -9.79
N VAL A 16 -9.33 -3.88 -11.00
CA VAL A 16 -8.99 -2.77 -11.92
C VAL A 16 -10.20 -1.84 -12.10
N LYS A 17 -11.38 -2.41 -12.39
CA LYS A 17 -12.63 -1.64 -12.54
C LYS A 17 -13.03 -0.94 -11.24
N LEU A 18 -13.02 -1.63 -10.11
CA LEU A 18 -13.45 -1.09 -8.82
C LEU A 18 -12.52 -0.02 -8.29
N SER A 19 -11.21 -0.17 -8.50
CA SER A 19 -10.20 0.79 -8.07
C SER A 19 -10.02 1.98 -9.02
N ASP A 20 -10.70 1.96 -10.18
CA ASP A 20 -10.50 2.94 -11.25
C ASP A 20 -9.01 3.05 -11.64
N CYS A 21 -8.36 1.88 -11.75
CA CYS A 21 -6.97 1.77 -12.13
C CYS A 21 -6.80 2.28 -13.56
N LYS A 22 -5.93 3.26 -13.73
CA LYS A 22 -5.61 3.80 -15.05
C LYS A 22 -4.67 2.85 -15.80
N PRO A 23 -4.67 2.90 -17.16
CA PRO A 23 -3.74 2.09 -17.94
C PRO A 23 -2.28 2.35 -17.55
N ILE A 24 -1.40 1.38 -17.84
CA ILE A 24 0.03 1.41 -17.44
C ILE A 24 0.79 2.66 -17.94
N TRP A 25 0.36 3.24 -19.04
CA TRP A 25 0.93 4.48 -19.58
C TRP A 25 0.40 5.76 -18.94
N HIS A 26 -0.59 5.64 -18.03
CA HIS A 26 -1.16 6.79 -17.35
C HIS A 26 -0.42 7.01 -16.00
N PRO A 27 0.04 8.24 -15.72
CA PRO A 27 0.89 8.50 -14.55
C PRO A 27 0.23 8.26 -13.19
N GLU A 28 -1.10 8.21 -13.13
CA GLU A 28 -1.80 8.03 -11.86
C GLU A 28 -1.89 6.57 -11.39
N GLY A 29 -1.83 5.60 -12.31
CA GLY A 29 -2.04 4.20 -11.95
C GLY A 29 -3.30 3.97 -11.12
N THR A 30 -3.14 3.40 -9.92
CA THR A 30 -4.23 3.20 -8.95
C THR A 30 -4.10 4.18 -7.79
N SER A 31 -5.15 4.96 -7.54
CA SER A 31 -5.16 5.87 -6.39
C SER A 31 -5.47 5.14 -5.08
N ALA A 32 -5.00 5.68 -3.95
CA ALA A 32 -5.35 5.16 -2.62
C ALA A 32 -6.86 5.16 -2.37
N LYS A 33 -7.60 6.15 -2.88
CA LYS A 33 -9.07 6.20 -2.84
C LYS A 33 -9.70 5.05 -3.63
N GLY A 34 -9.12 4.70 -4.78
CA GLY A 34 -9.54 3.55 -5.57
C GLY A 34 -9.39 2.23 -4.81
N ILE A 35 -8.27 2.03 -4.13
CA ILE A 35 -8.03 0.85 -3.29
C ILE A 35 -9.06 0.78 -2.16
N VAL A 36 -9.32 1.91 -1.47
CA VAL A 36 -10.34 1.98 -0.41
C VAL A 36 -11.73 1.64 -0.95
N ARG A 37 -12.11 2.17 -2.11
CA ARG A 37 -13.38 1.87 -2.76
C ARG A 37 -13.52 0.38 -3.08
N ALA A 38 -12.48 -0.22 -3.65
CA ALA A 38 -12.45 -1.64 -3.97
C ALA A 38 -12.61 -2.51 -2.69
N ALA A 39 -11.90 -2.18 -1.61
CA ALA A 39 -12.02 -2.91 -0.34
C ALA A 39 -13.44 -2.82 0.24
N LYS A 40 -14.04 -1.64 0.23
CA LYS A 40 -15.42 -1.41 0.71
C LYS A 40 -16.47 -2.17 -0.10
N HIS A 41 -16.27 -2.34 -1.40
CA HIS A 41 -17.15 -3.15 -2.25
C HIS A 41 -17.28 -4.59 -1.74
N PHE A 42 -16.22 -5.14 -1.13
CA PHE A 42 -16.22 -6.47 -0.53
C PHE A 42 -16.61 -6.49 0.95
N GLY A 43 -17.24 -5.43 1.46
CA GLY A 43 -17.71 -5.36 2.84
C GLY A 43 -16.60 -5.10 3.88
N LEU A 44 -15.38 -4.77 3.44
CA LEU A 44 -14.29 -4.45 4.34
C LEU A 44 -14.31 -2.96 4.73
N GLN A 45 -13.90 -2.66 5.95
CA GLN A 45 -13.61 -1.30 6.37
C GLN A 45 -12.25 -0.90 5.81
N ALA A 46 -12.14 0.27 5.20
CA ALA A 46 -10.89 0.75 4.65
C ALA A 46 -10.74 2.27 4.83
N ARG A 47 -9.53 2.71 5.20
CA ARG A 47 -9.19 4.13 5.36
C ARG A 47 -7.75 4.41 4.97
N ILE A 48 -7.51 5.65 4.56
CA ILE A 48 -6.18 6.19 4.29
C ILE A 48 -5.68 6.89 5.55
N VAL A 49 -4.44 6.63 5.93
CA VAL A 49 -3.75 7.29 7.05
C VAL A 49 -2.41 7.80 6.53
N ASP A 50 -2.22 9.11 6.56
CA ASP A 50 -0.95 9.75 6.22
C ASP A 50 -0.12 10.06 7.47
N ARG A 51 1.18 10.25 7.31
CA ARG A 51 2.13 10.56 8.38
C ARG A 51 2.13 9.53 9.51
N THR A 52 1.88 8.27 9.18
CA THR A 52 1.97 7.17 10.15
C THR A 52 3.43 6.80 10.45
N ASP A 53 3.68 5.84 11.31
CA ASP A 53 5.02 5.42 11.73
C ASP A 53 5.19 3.89 11.73
N ILE A 54 6.43 3.43 11.86
CA ILE A 54 6.77 2.01 11.89
C ILE A 54 6.13 1.30 13.11
N ALA A 55 6.02 1.98 14.25
CA ALA A 55 5.40 1.41 15.43
C ALA A 55 3.91 1.10 15.19
N THR A 56 3.22 1.98 14.49
CA THR A 56 1.83 1.78 14.04
C THR A 56 1.71 0.62 13.06
N LEU A 57 2.62 0.51 12.07
CA LEU A 57 2.64 -0.64 11.15
C LEU A 57 2.86 -1.95 11.90
N ARG A 58 3.79 -1.98 12.87
CA ARG A 58 4.04 -3.16 13.70
C ARG A 58 2.79 -3.58 14.47
N ARG A 59 2.09 -2.64 15.08
CA ARG A 59 0.85 -2.91 15.81
C ARG A 59 -0.22 -3.49 14.88
N LEU A 60 -0.45 -2.87 13.71
CA LEU A 60 -1.42 -3.35 12.73
C LEU A 60 -1.13 -4.79 12.29
N VAL A 61 0.12 -5.09 11.94
CA VAL A 61 0.51 -6.44 11.53
C VAL A 61 0.32 -7.45 12.66
N ARG A 62 0.71 -7.11 13.89
CA ARG A 62 0.49 -7.95 15.08
C ARG A 62 -0.99 -8.22 15.33
N ASP A 63 -1.84 -7.23 15.07
CA ASP A 63 -3.29 -7.32 15.25
C ASP A 63 -3.98 -8.02 14.04
N GLY A 64 -3.21 -8.62 13.13
CA GLY A 64 -3.73 -9.33 11.96
C GLY A 64 -4.30 -8.41 10.87
N ILE A 65 -3.86 -7.18 10.82
CA ILE A 65 -4.28 -6.17 9.83
C ILE A 65 -3.09 -5.83 8.93
N PRO A 66 -2.97 -6.45 7.74
CA PRO A 66 -1.88 -6.17 6.81
C PRO A 66 -2.09 -4.81 6.11
N PRO A 67 -1.35 -3.75 6.49
CA PRO A 67 -1.52 -2.45 5.85
C PRO A 67 -0.90 -2.45 4.46
N ILE A 68 -1.54 -1.75 3.52
CA ILE A 68 -0.96 -1.43 2.22
C ILE A 68 -0.23 -0.10 2.38
N ILE A 69 1.05 -0.06 2.00
CA ILE A 69 1.83 1.17 2.01
C ILE A 69 2.06 1.66 0.58
N ASN A 70 2.18 2.98 0.47
CA ASN A 70 2.55 3.66 -0.75
C ASN A 70 3.96 4.18 -0.57
N TRP A 71 4.91 3.72 -1.38
CA TRP A 71 6.31 4.04 -1.24
C TRP A 71 6.98 4.26 -2.58
N PHE A 72 8.07 5.02 -2.59
CA PHE A 72 8.84 5.29 -3.79
C PHE A 72 9.82 4.14 -4.03
N SER A 73 9.54 3.32 -5.06
CA SER A 73 10.39 2.21 -5.45
C SER A 73 11.59 2.71 -6.28
N VAL A 74 11.93 2.11 -7.39
CA VAL A 74 13.10 2.51 -8.17
C VAL A 74 12.88 3.85 -8.86
N ASP A 75 11.78 4.02 -9.58
CA ASP A 75 11.54 5.20 -10.42
C ASP A 75 10.16 5.83 -10.22
N ASP A 76 9.26 5.21 -9.42
CA ASP A 76 7.87 5.64 -9.30
C ASP A 76 7.26 5.21 -7.96
N GLY A 77 6.09 5.77 -7.66
CA GLY A 77 5.24 5.38 -6.55
C GLY A 77 4.69 3.97 -6.72
N HIS A 78 4.75 3.19 -5.68
CA HIS A 78 4.42 1.79 -5.68
C HIS A 78 3.63 1.38 -4.44
N TYR A 79 2.74 0.38 -4.59
CA TYR A 79 2.01 -0.18 -3.47
C TYR A 79 2.52 -1.57 -3.11
N SER A 80 2.82 -1.77 -1.84
CA SER A 80 3.15 -3.08 -1.29
C SER A 80 2.41 -3.32 0.02
N VAL A 81 2.29 -4.59 0.41
CA VAL A 81 1.65 -4.98 1.68
C VAL A 81 2.72 -5.23 2.73
N VAL A 82 2.59 -4.59 3.89
CA VAL A 82 3.45 -4.90 5.04
C VAL A 82 2.97 -6.22 5.65
N VAL A 83 3.85 -7.20 5.68
CA VAL A 83 3.55 -8.55 6.20
C VAL A 83 4.26 -8.86 7.50
N ASP A 84 5.31 -8.11 7.84
CA ASP A 84 6.01 -8.22 9.12
C ASP A 84 6.77 -6.92 9.43
N VAL A 85 6.96 -6.63 10.71
CA VAL A 85 7.80 -5.54 11.21
C VAL A 85 8.65 -6.06 12.36
N THR A 86 9.87 -6.48 12.04
CA THR A 86 10.84 -6.97 13.03
C THR A 86 11.53 -5.81 13.76
N GLN A 87 12.44 -6.10 14.69
CA GLN A 87 13.25 -5.07 15.34
C GLN A 87 14.14 -4.29 14.34
N LYS A 88 14.56 -4.94 13.24
CA LYS A 88 15.51 -4.35 12.28
C LYS A 88 14.90 -4.01 10.93
N HIS A 89 13.81 -4.67 10.52
CA HIS A 89 13.29 -4.59 9.15
C HIS A 89 11.78 -4.38 9.12
N VAL A 90 11.34 -3.69 8.09
CA VAL A 90 9.97 -3.77 7.56
C VAL A 90 10.00 -4.78 6.41
N VAL A 91 9.09 -5.74 6.44
CA VAL A 91 9.00 -6.82 5.46
C VAL A 91 7.76 -6.59 4.60
N LEU A 92 7.98 -6.45 3.31
CA LEU A 92 6.95 -6.16 2.32
C LEU A 92 6.69 -7.38 1.44
N ARG A 93 5.45 -7.56 1.03
CA ARG A 93 5.06 -8.37 -0.11
C ARG A 93 4.69 -7.45 -1.27
N ASP A 94 5.47 -7.55 -2.32
CA ASP A 94 5.35 -6.73 -3.50
C ASP A 94 4.57 -7.50 -4.59
N PRO A 95 3.59 -6.88 -5.29
CA PRO A 95 2.87 -7.56 -6.36
C PRO A 95 3.73 -7.86 -7.59
N GLU A 96 4.78 -7.08 -7.82
CA GLU A 96 5.64 -7.19 -9.00
C GLU A 96 6.88 -8.07 -8.78
N ARG A 97 7.15 -8.44 -7.53
CA ARG A 97 8.35 -9.22 -7.18
C ARG A 97 7.99 -10.51 -6.48
N PRO A 98 8.59 -11.64 -6.87
CA PRO A 98 8.44 -12.88 -6.12
C PRO A 98 9.08 -12.75 -4.74
N GLY A 99 8.48 -13.40 -3.74
CA GLY A 99 9.02 -13.45 -2.38
C GLY A 99 8.70 -12.22 -1.54
N ARG A 100 9.60 -11.92 -0.62
CA ARG A 100 9.48 -10.82 0.35
C ARG A 100 10.63 -9.84 0.19
N VAL A 101 10.32 -8.54 0.23
CA VAL A 101 11.32 -7.47 0.26
C VAL A 101 11.55 -7.08 1.72
N ARG A 102 12.80 -7.04 2.15
CA ARG A 102 13.19 -6.64 3.50
C ARG A 102 13.97 -5.33 3.44
N LEU A 103 13.45 -4.31 4.08
CA LEU A 103 14.12 -3.01 4.19
C LEU A 103 14.44 -2.72 5.65
N THR A 104 15.66 -2.26 5.94
CA THR A 104 15.93 -1.75 7.29
C THR A 104 15.02 -0.58 7.61
N HIS A 105 14.76 -0.32 8.87
CA HIS A 105 13.89 0.79 9.27
C HIS A 105 14.38 2.13 8.69
N LYS A 106 15.70 2.34 8.69
CA LYS A 106 16.32 3.55 8.14
C LYS A 106 16.07 3.70 6.64
N VAL A 107 16.25 2.63 5.86
CA VAL A 107 15.99 2.64 4.42
C VAL A 107 14.50 2.81 4.15
N PHE A 108 13.66 2.05 4.85
CA PHE A 108 12.21 2.14 4.69
C PHE A 108 11.68 3.56 4.93
N GLN A 109 12.10 4.23 5.99
CA GLN A 109 11.70 5.62 6.26
C GLN A 109 12.10 6.60 5.16
N ARG A 110 13.23 6.37 4.48
CA ARG A 110 13.71 7.22 3.38
C ARG A 110 12.91 7.06 2.10
N VAL A 111 12.32 5.89 1.85
CA VAL A 111 11.56 5.59 0.63
C VAL A 111 10.04 5.58 0.86
N TRP A 112 9.60 5.74 2.10
CA TRP A 112 8.17 5.73 2.43
C TRP A 112 7.51 7.09 2.16
N PHE A 113 7.45 7.43 0.92
CA PHE A 113 6.78 8.60 0.37
C PHE A 113 6.34 8.33 -1.07
N ASP A 114 5.52 9.20 -1.61
CA ASP A 114 5.11 9.20 -3.02
C ASP A 114 4.65 10.60 -3.42
N PHE A 115 4.33 10.77 -4.70
CA PHE A 115 3.77 12.01 -5.22
C PHE A 115 2.38 11.77 -5.80
N ARG A 116 1.44 12.67 -5.50
CA ARG A 116 0.09 12.60 -6.04
C ARG A 116 0.11 12.70 -7.57
N ALA A 117 -0.50 11.71 -8.23
CA ALA A 117 -0.60 11.66 -9.69
C ALA A 117 0.75 11.76 -10.42
N GLY A 118 1.83 11.25 -9.83
CA GLY A 118 3.18 11.29 -10.41
C GLY A 118 3.78 12.70 -10.55
N LYS A 119 3.17 13.71 -9.92
CA LYS A 119 3.66 15.10 -10.00
C LYS A 119 4.80 15.31 -9.00
N LEU A 120 6.02 15.37 -9.49
CA LEU A 120 7.22 15.61 -8.67
C LEU A 120 7.27 17.07 -8.19
N SER A 121 6.43 17.41 -7.22
CA SER A 121 6.38 18.73 -6.60
C SER A 121 6.14 18.63 -5.09
N PRO A 122 6.63 19.58 -4.28
CA PRO A 122 6.41 19.60 -2.83
C PRO A 122 4.92 19.56 -2.45
N GLN A 123 4.05 20.19 -3.26
CA GLN A 123 2.61 20.27 -3.03
C GLN A 123 1.91 18.91 -3.28
N ALA A 124 2.52 18.04 -4.08
CA ALA A 124 2.01 16.70 -4.38
C ALA A 124 2.58 15.61 -3.47
N LEU A 125 3.54 15.94 -2.61
CA LEU A 125 4.23 14.99 -1.74
C LEU A 125 3.26 14.32 -0.76
N ILE A 126 3.32 13.01 -0.71
CA ILE A 126 2.59 12.14 0.20
C ILE A 126 3.62 11.47 1.11
N VAL A 127 3.52 11.66 2.41
CA VAL A 127 4.50 11.16 3.36
C VAL A 127 3.90 10.07 4.23
N ARG A 128 4.55 8.91 4.27
CA ARG A 128 4.24 7.79 5.16
C ARG A 128 2.77 7.40 5.15
N ARG A 129 2.21 7.24 3.94
CA ARG A 129 0.83 6.79 3.74
C ARG A 129 0.71 5.28 3.99
N ALA A 130 -0.32 4.92 4.73
CA ALA A 130 -0.81 3.56 4.85
C ALA A 130 -2.30 3.51 4.52
N ILE A 131 -2.75 2.43 3.86
CA ILE A 131 -4.16 2.10 3.68
C ILE A 131 -4.43 0.93 4.61
N VAL A 132 -5.26 1.18 5.61
CA VAL A 132 -5.65 0.20 6.62
C VAL A 132 -6.95 -0.43 6.18
N VAL A 133 -6.91 -1.76 5.94
CA VAL A 133 -8.07 -2.56 5.52
C VAL A 133 -8.33 -3.61 6.58
N ARG A 134 -9.56 -3.72 7.05
CA ARG A 134 -9.99 -4.69 8.08
C ARG A 134 -11.44 -5.12 7.89
N ARG A 135 -11.79 -6.25 8.51
CA ARG A 135 -13.19 -6.67 8.66
C ARG A 135 -13.95 -5.79 9.63
#